data_5745820753538b854cddf316224df482
#
_entry.id   5745820753538b854cddf316224df482
#
_cell.length_a   1.000
_cell.length_b   1.000
_cell.length_c   1.000
_cell.angle_alpha   90.00
_cell.angle_beta   90.00
_cell.angle_gamma   90.00
#
_symmetry.space_group_name_H-M   'P 1'
#
loop_
_entity.id
_entity.type
_entity.pdbx_description
1 polymer ?
#
loop_
_entity_poly.entity_id
_entity_poly.type
_entity_poly.pdbx_seq_one_letter_code
_entity_poly.pdbx_strand_id
1 'polypeptide(L)'
;SEVGKSTLTITGEDISLAMDLVELVMPYPAMPDSVKVLALLAPFAFLGVVPVVIPPIIDPVKIPVKNWDTMVKKTSKGYLNFLAERCGYVFFVQAGPMPGQNIGYFGPDINLPIPQPALTINMDAHSNVEALSFSLNGMAKKINIYSIFDPITQKVIVPIPVPNINVLKPPLGLRPLPPSKI
;
A
#
# COMPACT_ATOMS: atom_id res chain seq x y z
N SER A 1 25.38 6.54 31.83
CA SER A 1 24.41 5.48 32.18
C SER A 1 23.82 5.79 33.56
N GLU A 2 22.54 6.09 33.61
CA GLU A 2 21.82 6.24 34.87
C GLU A 2 21.78 4.85 35.57
N VAL A 3 22.18 4.86 36.81
CA VAL A 3 22.17 3.65 37.67
C VAL A 3 20.73 3.24 37.90
N GLY A 4 20.36 2.04 37.39
CA GLY A 4 19.04 1.45 37.61
C GLY A 4 18.10 1.37 36.39
N LYS A 5 18.50 1.89 35.25
CA LYS A 5 17.76 1.72 33.98
C LYS A 5 18.59 0.90 32.98
N SER A 6 18.27 -0.36 32.81
CA SER A 6 18.79 -1.16 31.70
C SER A 6 17.76 -1.20 30.58
N THR A 7 18.16 -0.79 29.36
CA THR A 7 17.32 -0.81 28.18
C THR A 7 17.87 -1.81 27.18
N LEU A 8 16.99 -2.63 26.62
CA LEU A 8 17.27 -3.51 25.48
C LEU A 8 16.61 -2.92 24.24
N THR A 9 17.41 -2.56 23.26
CA THR A 9 16.89 -2.10 21.96
C THR A 9 17.00 -3.25 20.96
N ILE A 10 15.88 -3.66 20.41
CA ILE A 10 15.78 -4.68 19.36
C ILE A 10 15.34 -4.00 18.09
N THR A 11 16.15 -4.12 17.05
CA THR A 11 15.81 -3.64 15.70
C THR A 11 15.62 -4.84 14.77
N GLY A 12 14.64 -4.75 13.90
CA GLY A 12 14.35 -5.81 12.94
C GLY A 12 13.57 -5.24 11.76
N GLU A 13 13.50 -6.01 10.70
CA GLU A 13 12.69 -5.70 9.52
C GLU A 13 11.68 -6.82 9.31
N ASP A 14 10.60 -6.51 8.61
CA ASP A 14 9.58 -7.50 8.30
C ASP A 14 10.01 -8.40 7.14
N ILE A 15 9.24 -9.46 6.87
CA ILE A 15 9.52 -10.43 5.81
C ILE A 15 9.51 -9.79 4.41
N SER A 16 8.99 -8.59 4.25
CA SER A 16 9.00 -7.87 2.97
C SER A 16 10.41 -7.50 2.50
N LEU A 17 11.40 -7.51 3.40
CA LEU A 17 12.81 -7.40 3.02
C LEU A 17 13.21 -8.49 2.02
N ALA A 18 12.74 -9.73 2.22
CA ALA A 18 13.02 -10.82 1.29
C ALA A 18 12.52 -10.55 -0.13
N MET A 19 11.45 -9.75 -0.27
CA MET A 19 10.89 -9.33 -1.57
C MET A 19 11.70 -8.22 -2.23
N ASP A 20 12.61 -7.59 -1.48
CA ASP A 20 13.43 -6.46 -1.94
C ASP A 20 14.87 -6.86 -2.28
N LEU A 21 15.25 -8.11 -2.04
CA LEU A 21 16.62 -8.59 -2.21
C LEU A 21 17.04 -8.79 -3.67
N VAL A 22 16.09 -9.09 -4.57
CA VAL A 22 16.39 -9.47 -5.94
C VAL A 22 15.59 -8.64 -6.93
N GLU A 23 16.31 -8.00 -7.86
CA GLU A 23 15.69 -7.34 -9.00
C GLU A 23 15.37 -8.37 -10.08
N LEU A 24 14.15 -8.35 -10.58
CA LEU A 24 13.65 -9.26 -11.58
C LEU A 24 13.19 -8.50 -12.83
N VAL A 25 13.25 -9.21 -13.96
CA VAL A 25 12.60 -8.78 -15.20
C VAL A 25 11.60 -9.88 -15.56
N MET A 26 10.31 -9.60 -15.39
CA MET A 26 9.26 -10.59 -15.66
C MET A 26 8.23 -10.02 -16.63
N PRO A 27 7.92 -10.75 -17.71
CA PRO A 27 6.81 -10.41 -18.58
C PRO A 27 5.47 -10.89 -17.99
N TYR A 28 4.44 -10.08 -18.08
CA TYR A 28 3.08 -10.41 -17.64
C TYR A 28 2.13 -10.35 -18.84
N PRO A 29 2.02 -11.42 -19.64
CA PRO A 29 1.12 -11.45 -20.77
C PRO A 29 -0.33 -11.53 -20.31
N ALA A 30 -1.16 -10.61 -20.79
CA ALA A 30 -2.63 -10.61 -20.59
C ALA A 30 -3.10 -10.81 -19.13
N MET A 31 -2.32 -10.34 -18.17
CA MET A 31 -2.66 -10.46 -16.76
C MET A 31 -3.22 -9.15 -16.23
N PRO A 32 -4.39 -9.15 -15.56
CA PRO A 32 -4.86 -8.02 -14.78
C PRO A 32 -3.92 -7.78 -13.58
N ASP A 33 -3.96 -6.59 -13.00
CA ASP A 33 -3.05 -6.21 -11.93
C ASP A 33 -3.21 -7.08 -10.68
N SER A 34 -4.43 -7.45 -10.35
CA SER A 34 -4.73 -8.37 -9.24
C SER A 34 -4.02 -9.73 -9.40
N VAL A 35 -4.00 -10.28 -10.62
CA VAL A 35 -3.34 -11.56 -10.91
C VAL A 35 -1.82 -11.41 -10.89
N LYS A 36 -1.28 -10.27 -11.36
CA LYS A 36 0.17 -9.99 -11.24
C LYS A 36 0.62 -9.95 -9.79
N VAL A 37 -0.18 -9.33 -8.92
CA VAL A 37 0.10 -9.29 -7.47
C VAL A 37 0.14 -10.70 -6.89
N LEU A 38 -0.82 -11.56 -7.23
CA LEU A 38 -0.83 -12.95 -6.78
C LEU A 38 0.41 -13.71 -7.28
N ALA A 39 0.76 -13.54 -8.56
CA ALA A 39 1.95 -14.17 -9.14
C ALA A 39 3.26 -13.71 -8.48
N LEU A 40 3.34 -12.43 -8.08
CA LEU A 40 4.50 -11.88 -7.37
C LEU A 40 4.62 -12.36 -5.93
N LEU A 41 3.49 -12.61 -5.26
CA LEU A 41 3.47 -13.08 -3.87
C LEU A 41 3.65 -14.60 -3.77
N ALA A 42 3.29 -15.36 -4.81
CA ALA A 42 3.38 -16.82 -4.82
C ALA A 42 4.76 -17.38 -4.43
N PRO A 43 5.89 -16.86 -4.92
CA PRO A 43 7.22 -17.35 -4.52
C PRO A 43 7.52 -17.20 -3.03
N PHE A 44 6.83 -16.31 -2.33
CA PHE A 44 7.06 -16.05 -0.89
C PHE A 44 6.12 -16.83 0.02
N ALA A 45 5.28 -17.72 -0.55
CA ALA A 45 4.39 -18.58 0.24
C ALA A 45 5.17 -19.51 1.20
N PHE A 46 6.41 -19.92 0.83
CA PHE A 46 7.25 -20.74 1.70
C PHE A 46 7.73 -19.98 2.96
N LEU A 47 7.71 -18.63 2.93
CA LEU A 47 7.97 -17.78 4.08
C LEU A 47 6.69 -17.51 4.91
N GLY A 48 5.63 -18.24 4.65
CA GLY A 48 4.34 -18.07 5.32
C GLY A 48 3.53 -16.86 4.84
N VAL A 49 3.87 -16.27 3.71
CA VAL A 49 3.11 -15.12 3.16
C VAL A 49 1.82 -15.61 2.51
N VAL A 50 0.69 -15.21 3.08
CA VAL A 50 -0.65 -15.45 2.56
C VAL A 50 -1.12 -14.19 1.85
N PRO A 51 -1.43 -14.25 0.54
CA PRO A 51 -1.88 -13.09 -0.20
C PRO A 51 -3.34 -12.75 0.14
N VAL A 52 -3.60 -11.50 0.46
CA VAL A 52 -4.93 -10.89 0.56
C VAL A 52 -5.01 -9.77 -0.46
N VAL A 53 -5.61 -10.07 -1.60
CA VAL A 53 -5.65 -9.16 -2.76
C VAL A 53 -7.08 -8.73 -3.02
N ILE A 54 -7.32 -7.44 -2.95
CA ILE A 54 -8.60 -6.83 -3.33
C ILE A 54 -8.45 -6.31 -4.76
N PRO A 55 -9.21 -6.85 -5.73
CA PRO A 55 -9.11 -6.39 -7.12
C PRO A 55 -9.46 -4.90 -7.23
N PRO A 56 -8.73 -4.12 -8.03
CA PRO A 56 -9.12 -2.75 -8.34
C PRO A 56 -10.46 -2.69 -9.06
N ILE A 57 -11.19 -1.58 -8.90
CA ILE A 57 -12.46 -1.35 -9.61
C ILE A 57 -12.23 -1.38 -11.13
N ILE A 58 -11.08 -0.89 -11.58
CA ILE A 58 -10.64 -0.96 -12.97
C ILE A 58 -9.40 -1.84 -13.00
N ASP A 59 -9.55 -3.07 -13.44
CA ASP A 59 -8.49 -4.07 -13.55
C ASP A 59 -8.42 -4.58 -15.00
N PRO A 60 -7.93 -3.76 -15.95
CA PRO A 60 -7.99 -4.08 -17.37
C PRO A 60 -7.07 -5.25 -17.71
N VAL A 61 -7.63 -6.22 -18.39
CA VAL A 61 -6.85 -7.29 -19.04
C VAL A 61 -6.23 -6.73 -20.32
N LYS A 62 -4.91 -6.65 -20.37
CA LYS A 62 -4.24 -6.28 -21.63
C LYS A 62 -4.24 -7.43 -22.60
N ILE A 63 -4.73 -7.17 -23.82
CA ILE A 63 -4.78 -8.18 -24.89
C ILE A 63 -3.34 -8.64 -25.21
N PRO A 64 -3.08 -9.98 -25.22
CA PRO A 64 -1.72 -10.54 -25.16
C PRO A 64 -0.83 -10.23 -26.35
N VAL A 65 -1.40 -9.90 -27.51
CA VAL A 65 -0.66 -9.90 -28.77
C VAL A 65 0.22 -8.65 -29.01
N LYS A 66 -0.04 -7.54 -28.32
CA LYS A 66 0.69 -6.28 -28.58
C LYS A 66 1.18 -5.51 -27.35
N ASN A 67 0.67 -5.79 -26.17
CA ASN A 67 0.96 -4.99 -24.97
C ASN A 67 1.26 -5.87 -23.76
N TRP A 68 2.45 -6.44 -23.73
CA TRP A 68 2.92 -7.12 -22.53
C TRP A 68 3.37 -6.07 -21.51
N ASP A 69 2.82 -6.15 -20.32
CA ASP A 69 3.44 -5.46 -19.20
C ASP A 69 4.71 -6.21 -18.81
N THR A 70 5.77 -5.48 -18.68
CA THR A 70 7.05 -6.03 -18.24
C THR A 70 7.48 -5.31 -16.97
N MET A 71 7.75 -6.09 -15.94
CA MET A 71 8.47 -5.59 -14.78
C MET A 71 9.95 -5.44 -15.16
N VAL A 72 10.40 -4.20 -15.30
CA VAL A 72 11.77 -3.90 -15.71
C VAL A 72 12.57 -3.44 -14.50
N LYS A 73 13.66 -4.15 -14.17
CA LYS A 73 14.63 -3.79 -13.12
C LYS A 73 13.99 -3.24 -11.84
N LYS A 74 13.07 -4.01 -11.30
CA LYS A 74 12.45 -3.71 -10.01
C LYS A 74 12.49 -4.94 -9.12
N THR A 75 12.51 -4.71 -7.84
CA THR A 75 12.28 -5.77 -6.85
C THR A 75 10.80 -6.11 -6.80
N SER A 76 10.46 -7.30 -6.31
CA SER A 76 9.05 -7.69 -6.16
C SER A 76 8.28 -6.68 -5.30
N LYS A 77 8.86 -6.24 -4.18
CA LYS A 77 8.29 -5.20 -3.32
C LYS A 77 8.11 -3.86 -4.06
N GLY A 78 9.16 -3.42 -4.77
CA GLY A 78 9.11 -2.17 -5.55
C GLY A 78 8.05 -2.19 -6.64
N TYR A 79 7.83 -3.34 -7.29
CA TYR A 79 6.80 -3.46 -8.31
C TYR A 79 5.38 -3.56 -7.72
N LEU A 80 5.22 -4.25 -6.57
CA LEU A 80 3.95 -4.30 -5.84
C LEU A 80 3.53 -2.89 -5.38
N ASN A 81 4.46 -2.10 -4.86
CA ASN A 81 4.21 -0.71 -4.49
C ASN A 81 3.83 0.14 -5.71
N PHE A 82 4.52 -0.04 -6.82
CA PHE A 82 4.17 0.66 -8.08
C PHE A 82 2.75 0.32 -8.56
N LEU A 83 2.36 -0.96 -8.50
CA LEU A 83 0.99 -1.36 -8.85
C LEU A 83 -0.03 -0.77 -7.88
N ALA A 84 0.28 -0.77 -6.57
CA ALA A 84 -0.57 -0.19 -5.55
C ALA A 84 -0.76 1.33 -5.76
N GLU A 85 0.32 2.07 -5.96
CA GLU A 85 0.26 3.50 -6.25
C GLU A 85 -0.57 3.81 -7.51
N ARG A 86 -0.42 2.99 -8.56
CA ARG A 86 -1.20 3.13 -9.79
C ARG A 86 -2.69 2.99 -9.56
N CYS A 87 -3.10 2.07 -8.67
CA CYS A 87 -4.49 1.82 -8.34
C CYS A 87 -5.03 2.70 -7.22
N GLY A 88 -4.19 3.53 -6.59
CA GLY A 88 -4.55 4.27 -5.36
C GLY A 88 -4.71 3.34 -4.15
N TYR A 89 -4.04 2.19 -4.17
CA TYR A 89 -4.03 1.17 -3.14
C TYR A 89 -2.76 1.24 -2.29
N VAL A 90 -2.69 0.39 -1.30
CA VAL A 90 -1.50 0.18 -0.48
C VAL A 90 -1.08 -1.29 -0.55
N PHE A 91 0.23 -1.50 -0.46
CA PHE A 91 0.80 -2.83 -0.27
C PHE A 91 1.63 -2.83 1.02
N PHE A 92 1.38 -3.80 1.87
CA PHE A 92 2.18 -4.05 3.06
C PHE A 92 2.12 -5.52 3.46
N VAL A 93 3.10 -5.92 4.25
CA VAL A 93 3.13 -7.25 4.87
C VAL A 93 2.99 -7.06 6.36
N GLN A 94 2.10 -7.82 6.98
CA GLN A 94 1.90 -7.80 8.43
C GLN A 94 1.91 -9.21 8.99
N ALA A 95 2.19 -9.35 10.27
CA ALA A 95 2.08 -10.62 10.97
C ALA A 95 0.64 -11.14 10.92
N GLY A 96 0.48 -12.42 10.59
CA GLY A 96 -0.79 -13.10 10.59
C GLY A 96 -1.20 -13.57 11.99
N PRO A 97 -2.40 -14.16 12.10
CA PRO A 97 -2.94 -14.62 13.38
C PRO A 97 -2.19 -15.84 13.96
N MET A 98 -1.44 -16.57 13.14
CA MET A 98 -0.67 -17.73 13.56
C MET A 98 0.83 -17.42 13.54
N PRO A 99 1.61 -17.96 14.49
CA PRO A 99 3.06 -17.83 14.46
C PRO A 99 3.65 -18.35 13.14
N GLY A 100 4.52 -17.55 12.50
CA GLY A 100 5.13 -17.88 11.23
C GLY A 100 4.26 -17.58 9.99
N GLN A 101 3.03 -17.11 10.18
CA GLN A 101 2.17 -16.66 9.11
C GLN A 101 2.31 -15.13 8.94
N ASN A 102 2.38 -14.70 7.69
CA ASN A 102 2.39 -13.30 7.32
C ASN A 102 1.29 -13.03 6.28
N ILE A 103 0.68 -11.87 6.31
CA ILE A 103 -0.36 -11.46 5.38
C ILE A 103 0.23 -10.42 4.45
N GLY A 104 0.31 -10.74 3.16
CA GLY A 104 0.62 -9.80 2.10
C GLY A 104 -0.65 -9.11 1.61
N TYR A 105 -0.94 -7.92 2.13
CA TYR A 105 -2.14 -7.18 1.79
C TYR A 105 -1.91 -6.26 0.59
N PHE A 106 -2.80 -6.37 -0.39
CA PHE A 106 -2.90 -5.45 -1.52
C PHE A 106 -4.35 -4.99 -1.67
N GLY A 107 -4.61 -3.73 -1.42
CA GLY A 107 -5.99 -3.21 -1.46
C GLY A 107 -6.07 -1.74 -1.08
N PRO A 108 -7.29 -1.20 -0.98
CA PRO A 108 -7.50 0.16 -0.52
C PRO A 108 -7.00 0.31 0.92
N ASP A 109 -6.52 1.50 1.24
CA ASP A 109 -6.13 1.83 2.62
C ASP A 109 -7.40 1.99 3.46
N ILE A 110 -7.78 0.91 4.16
CA ILE A 110 -8.99 0.83 4.97
C ILE A 110 -8.65 1.26 6.40
N ASN A 111 -9.14 2.43 6.80
CA ASN A 111 -9.11 2.87 8.19
C ASN A 111 -10.50 2.76 8.80
N LEU A 112 -10.70 1.71 9.56
CA LEU A 112 -11.92 1.60 10.34
C LEU A 112 -11.88 2.60 11.50
N PRO A 113 -12.94 3.36 11.75
CA PRO A 113 -13.03 4.28 12.87
C PRO A 113 -13.31 3.51 14.17
N ILE A 114 -12.40 2.60 14.53
CA ILE A 114 -12.47 1.89 15.82
C ILE A 114 -11.89 2.82 16.87
N PRO A 115 -12.65 3.15 17.93
CA PRO A 115 -12.14 3.97 19.00
C PRO A 115 -10.86 3.34 19.59
N GLN A 116 -9.77 4.08 19.55
CA GLN A 116 -8.51 3.68 20.18
C GLN A 116 -8.47 4.23 21.60
N PRO A 117 -7.72 3.59 22.51
CA PRO A 117 -7.46 4.15 23.83
C PRO A 117 -6.90 5.58 23.71
N ALA A 118 -7.31 6.45 24.60
CA ALA A 118 -6.81 7.82 24.63
C ALA A 118 -5.29 7.85 24.82
N LEU A 119 -4.61 8.69 24.05
CA LEU A 119 -3.19 8.97 24.24
C LEU A 119 -3.07 9.94 25.41
N THR A 120 -2.41 9.53 26.46
CA THR A 120 -2.19 10.33 27.67
C THR A 120 -0.72 10.68 27.82
N ILE A 121 -0.44 11.97 28.02
CA ILE A 121 0.91 12.50 28.23
C ILE A 121 0.95 13.33 29.50
N ASN A 122 2.03 13.29 30.26
CA ASN A 122 2.22 14.02 31.51
C ASN A 122 1.16 13.72 32.59
N MET A 123 0.67 12.50 32.63
CA MET A 123 -0.31 12.02 33.63
C MET A 123 0.30 11.01 34.62
N ASP A 124 1.55 11.18 35.00
CA ASP A 124 2.32 10.31 35.88
C ASP A 124 2.16 8.82 35.52
N ALA A 125 1.66 8.00 36.43
CA ALA A 125 1.50 6.55 36.25
C ALA A 125 0.52 6.18 35.10
N HIS A 126 -0.32 7.08 34.65
CA HIS A 126 -1.28 6.87 33.59
C HIS A 126 -0.81 7.37 32.22
N SER A 127 0.43 7.86 32.11
CA SER A 127 1.01 8.25 30.84
C SER A 127 1.35 7.02 30.00
N ASN A 128 0.79 6.94 28.79
CA ASN A 128 1.08 5.88 27.82
C ASN A 128 1.89 6.40 26.60
N VAL A 129 2.20 7.71 26.58
CA VAL A 129 3.01 8.36 25.54
C VAL A 129 4.07 9.23 26.19
N GLU A 130 5.31 9.06 25.78
CA GLU A 130 6.44 9.88 26.25
C GLU A 130 6.54 11.23 25.53
N ALA A 131 6.33 11.22 24.22
CA ALA A 131 6.35 12.42 23.39
C ALA A 131 5.38 12.30 22.22
N LEU A 132 4.74 13.40 21.85
CA LEU A 132 3.80 13.45 20.75
C LEU A 132 4.13 14.67 19.88
N SER A 133 4.38 14.44 18.59
CA SER A 133 4.60 15.51 17.63
C SER A 133 3.66 15.33 16.43
N PHE A 134 3.12 16.45 15.94
CA PHE A 134 2.27 16.46 14.76
C PHE A 134 2.92 17.26 13.65
N SER A 135 2.97 16.69 12.46
CA SER A 135 3.37 17.41 11.25
C SER A 135 2.29 17.30 10.19
N LEU A 136 1.93 18.41 9.58
CA LEU A 136 0.96 18.45 8.48
C LEU A 136 1.67 18.82 7.18
N ASN A 137 1.70 17.89 6.23
CA ASN A 137 2.12 18.18 4.87
C ASN A 137 0.90 18.42 3.98
N GLY A 138 0.42 19.66 3.93
CA GLY A 138 -0.74 20.06 3.12
C GLY A 138 -0.54 19.90 1.60
N MET A 139 0.72 19.80 1.15
CA MET A 139 1.05 19.65 -0.28
C MET A 139 1.12 18.17 -0.74
N ALA A 140 0.97 17.22 0.17
CA ALA A 140 1.07 15.79 -0.17
C ALA A 140 -0.20 15.21 -0.80
N LYS A 141 -1.32 15.96 -0.77
CA LYS A 141 -2.58 15.48 -1.32
C LYS A 141 -2.55 15.50 -2.85
N LYS A 142 -2.66 14.32 -3.47
CA LYS A 142 -2.67 14.12 -4.93
C LYS A 142 -4.04 13.61 -5.38
N ILE A 143 -4.47 14.00 -6.55
CA ILE A 143 -5.58 13.37 -7.28
C ILE A 143 -4.96 12.54 -8.40
N ASN A 144 -5.29 11.26 -8.45
CA ASN A 144 -4.91 10.41 -9.55
C ASN A 144 -6.01 10.47 -10.62
N ILE A 145 -5.66 10.92 -11.81
CA ILE A 145 -6.55 10.94 -12.96
C ILE A 145 -6.14 9.81 -13.89
N TYR A 146 -7.04 8.87 -14.13
CA TYR A 146 -6.82 7.80 -15.10
C TYR A 146 -7.45 8.16 -16.41
N SER A 147 -6.67 8.13 -17.48
CA SER A 147 -7.17 8.14 -18.84
C SER A 147 -7.17 6.70 -19.37
N ILE A 148 -8.33 6.20 -19.73
CA ILE A 148 -8.46 4.89 -20.38
C ILE A 148 -8.32 5.11 -21.89
N PHE A 149 -7.29 4.51 -22.46
CA PHE A 149 -7.09 4.49 -23.90
C PHE A 149 -7.75 3.23 -24.47
N ASP A 150 -8.70 3.41 -25.38
CA ASP A 150 -9.29 2.30 -26.13
C ASP A 150 -8.36 1.93 -27.31
N PRO A 151 -7.74 0.75 -27.29
CA PRO A 151 -6.82 0.34 -28.34
C PRO A 151 -7.50 0.07 -29.69
N ILE A 152 -8.83 -0.09 -29.72
CA ILE A 152 -9.61 -0.37 -30.93
C ILE A 152 -9.95 0.93 -31.64
N THR A 153 -10.48 1.91 -30.90
CA THR A 153 -10.91 3.20 -31.46
C THR A 153 -9.80 4.25 -31.46
N GLN A 154 -8.67 3.97 -30.82
CA GLN A 154 -7.53 4.89 -30.62
C GLN A 154 -7.93 6.23 -29.98
N LYS A 155 -9.03 6.25 -29.25
CA LYS A 155 -9.53 7.43 -28.55
C LYS A 155 -9.31 7.30 -27.05
N VAL A 156 -9.01 8.42 -26.41
CA VAL A 156 -9.00 8.51 -24.96
C VAL A 156 -10.45 8.56 -24.49
N ILE A 157 -10.90 7.51 -23.84
CA ILE A 157 -12.20 7.49 -23.20
C ILE A 157 -12.04 8.26 -21.90
N VAL A 158 -12.63 9.42 -21.84
CA VAL A 158 -12.83 10.33 -20.71
C VAL A 158 -11.93 10.07 -19.50
N PRO A 159 -11.10 11.03 -19.09
CA PRO A 159 -10.35 10.93 -17.84
C PRO A 159 -11.37 10.78 -16.69
N ILE A 160 -11.37 9.63 -16.08
CA ILE A 160 -12.16 9.41 -14.87
C ILE A 160 -11.28 9.90 -13.70
N PRO A 161 -11.61 11.03 -13.06
CA PRO A 161 -10.98 11.36 -11.82
C PRO A 161 -11.37 10.26 -10.83
N VAL A 162 -10.43 9.42 -10.44
CA VAL A 162 -10.64 8.54 -9.29
C VAL A 162 -10.43 9.42 -8.07
N PRO A 163 -11.49 9.91 -7.44
CA PRO A 163 -11.33 10.65 -6.23
C PRO A 163 -10.68 9.71 -5.23
N ASN A 164 -9.59 10.11 -4.63
CA ASN A 164 -9.04 9.46 -3.46
C ASN A 164 -9.98 9.75 -2.26
N ILE A 165 -11.27 9.47 -2.48
CA ILE A 165 -12.31 9.54 -1.47
C ILE A 165 -12.27 8.16 -0.80
N ASN A 166 -11.43 8.06 0.19
CA ASN A 166 -11.57 6.95 1.10
C ASN A 166 -12.83 7.24 1.94
N VAL A 167 -13.94 6.63 1.56
CA VAL A 167 -15.22 6.75 2.29
C VAL A 167 -15.07 6.30 3.74
N LEU A 168 -14.04 5.50 4.01
CA LEU A 168 -13.70 4.98 5.32
C LEU A 168 -12.74 5.89 6.11
N LYS A 169 -12.28 6.99 5.51
CA LYS A 169 -11.50 8.05 6.18
C LYS A 169 -12.27 9.36 6.11
N PRO A 170 -13.28 9.57 6.95
CA PRO A 170 -13.94 10.87 6.99
C PRO A 170 -12.91 11.95 7.34
N PRO A 171 -12.99 13.13 6.71
CA PRO A 171 -12.10 14.23 7.05
C PRO A 171 -12.28 14.60 8.53
N LEU A 172 -11.18 14.68 9.27
CA LEU A 172 -11.19 15.10 10.68
C LEU A 172 -11.54 16.58 10.84
N GLY A 173 -11.46 17.37 9.77
CA GLY A 173 -11.81 18.79 9.75
C GLY A 173 -13.17 19.03 9.10
N LEU A 174 -13.84 20.14 9.50
CA LEU A 174 -15.10 20.60 8.93
C LEU A 174 -15.03 20.90 7.42
N ARG A 175 -13.85 21.14 6.90
CA ARG A 175 -13.60 21.38 5.47
C ARG A 175 -12.44 20.50 4.99
N PRO A 176 -12.65 19.63 3.99
CA PRO A 176 -11.56 18.91 3.37
C PRO A 176 -10.63 19.89 2.66
N LEU A 177 -9.32 19.75 2.89
CA LEU A 177 -8.34 20.53 2.13
C LEU A 177 -8.40 20.15 0.65
N PRO A 178 -8.46 21.11 -0.27
CA PRO A 178 -8.40 20.82 -1.69
C PRO A 178 -7.04 20.20 -2.04
N PRO A 179 -6.95 19.36 -3.07
CA PRO A 179 -5.67 18.86 -3.53
C PRO A 179 -4.81 20.02 -4.04
N SER A 180 -3.55 20.02 -3.66
CA SER A 180 -2.58 21.07 -4.05
C SER A 180 -1.95 20.82 -5.42
N LYS A 181 -2.09 19.61 -5.96
CA LYS A 181 -1.55 19.22 -7.28
C LYS A 181 -2.55 18.32 -8.00
N ILE A 182 -2.81 18.65 -9.25
CA ILE A 182 -3.56 17.87 -10.23
C ILE A 182 -2.56 17.20 -11.16
#